data_33a8138f33000f9b7a5794cb8ef7092e
#
_entry.id   33a8138f33000f9b7a5794cb8ef7092e
#
_cell.length_a   1.000
_cell.length_b   1.000
_cell.length_c   1.000
_cell.angle_alpha   90.00
_cell.angle_beta   90.00
_cell.angle_gamma   90.00
#
_symmetry.space_group_name_H-M   'P 1'
#
loop_
_entity.id
_entity.type
_entity.pdbx_description
1 polymer ?
#
loop_
_entity_poly.entity_id
_entity_poly.type
_entity_poly.pdbx_seq_one_letter_code
_entity_poly.pdbx_strand_id
1 'polypeptide(L)'
;MGKLDQHPDVLQWSSEEIIIPYRSPIDNRIHRYFVDFYVKKRNASDGRVVECLIEVKPKAQTKPPVVMQTGKPTKRYITEVHTWGVNSAKWAAARAYCADRGWEFMIFTEHELGITF
;
A
#
# COMPACT_ATOMS: atom_id res chain seq x y z
N MET A 1 15.14 9.70 -1.88
CA MET A 1 13.80 9.93 -1.35
C MET A 1 13.84 11.06 -0.36
N GLY A 2 13.76 12.26 -0.90
CA GLY A 2 14.05 13.46 -0.13
C GLY A 2 13.18 13.68 1.08
N LYS A 3 11.86 13.45 0.99
CA LYS A 3 10.96 13.75 2.10
C LYS A 3 11.18 12.86 3.31
N LEU A 4 11.44 11.58 3.10
CA LEU A 4 11.67 10.65 4.21
C LEU A 4 13.03 10.89 4.84
N ASP A 5 14.08 11.12 4.02
CA ASP A 5 15.42 11.38 4.50
C ASP A 5 15.51 12.66 5.31
N GLN A 6 14.72 13.67 4.96
CA GLN A 6 14.80 15.00 5.56
C GLN A 6 13.87 15.18 6.76
N HIS A 7 12.97 14.21 7.01
CA HIS A 7 12.05 14.32 8.13
C HIS A 7 12.77 14.04 9.45
N PRO A 8 12.75 14.97 10.40
CA PRO A 8 13.55 14.83 11.63
C PRO A 8 13.09 13.68 12.54
N ASP A 9 11.83 13.25 12.42
CA ASP A 9 11.28 12.18 13.25
C ASP A 9 11.47 10.79 12.65
N VAL A 10 12.00 10.70 11.43
CA VAL A 10 12.27 9.41 10.79
C VAL A 10 13.59 8.87 11.31
N LEU A 11 13.55 7.73 11.99
CA LEU A 11 14.72 7.07 12.55
C LEU A 11 15.37 6.10 11.56
N GLN A 12 14.55 5.47 10.73
CA GLN A 12 15.01 4.49 9.76
C GLN A 12 13.96 4.36 8.65
N TRP A 13 14.43 4.15 7.43
CA TRP A 13 13.51 3.79 6.35
C TRP A 13 14.23 2.90 5.34
N SER A 14 13.44 2.11 4.61
CA SER A 14 13.94 1.29 3.52
C SER A 14 12.86 1.15 2.45
N SER A 15 13.27 0.86 1.23
CA SER A 15 12.32 0.63 0.15
C SER A 15 12.43 -0.80 -0.36
N GLU A 16 11.27 -1.43 -0.54
CA GLU A 16 11.12 -2.76 -1.13
C GLU A 16 11.89 -3.88 -0.41
N GLU A 17 12.20 -3.70 0.88
CA GLU A 17 12.88 -4.72 1.68
C GLU A 17 11.91 -5.66 2.40
N ILE A 18 10.68 -5.19 2.69
CA ILE A 18 9.68 -6.00 3.36
C ILE A 18 8.90 -6.75 2.29
N ILE A 19 8.87 -8.07 2.41
CA ILE A 19 8.18 -8.96 1.48
C ILE A 19 7.07 -9.66 2.23
N ILE A 20 5.83 -9.52 1.75
CA ILE A 20 4.65 -10.11 2.38
C ILE A 20 4.05 -11.12 1.41
N PRO A 21 3.94 -12.39 1.81
CA PRO A 21 3.21 -13.35 0.97
C PRO A 21 1.72 -13.06 1.02
N TYR A 22 1.07 -13.16 -0.13
CA TYR A 22 -0.38 -13.01 -0.22
C TYR A 22 -0.92 -13.99 -1.25
N ARG A 23 -2.19 -14.37 -1.10
CA ARG A 23 -2.84 -15.22 -2.07
C ARG A 23 -3.53 -14.35 -3.12
N SER A 24 -3.10 -14.48 -4.37
CA SER A 24 -3.70 -13.71 -5.46
C SER A 24 -5.08 -14.29 -5.83
N PRO A 25 -6.11 -13.45 -5.98
CA PRO A 25 -7.43 -13.92 -6.42
C PRO A 25 -7.47 -14.30 -7.91
N ILE A 26 -6.43 -13.95 -8.68
CA ILE A 26 -6.39 -14.21 -10.11
C ILE A 26 -6.09 -15.69 -10.38
N ASP A 27 -5.08 -16.25 -9.70
CA ASP A 27 -4.64 -17.63 -9.92
C ASP A 27 -4.70 -18.49 -8.66
N ASN A 28 -5.16 -17.92 -7.54
CA ASN A 28 -5.26 -18.59 -6.25
C ASN A 28 -3.92 -19.14 -5.75
N ARG A 29 -2.82 -18.52 -6.14
CA ARG A 29 -1.46 -18.89 -5.72
C ARG A 29 -0.87 -17.85 -4.79
N ILE A 30 0.14 -18.26 -4.03
CA ILE A 30 0.88 -17.35 -3.16
C ILE A 30 1.89 -16.58 -3.98
N HIS A 31 1.82 -15.27 -3.90
CA HIS A 31 2.74 -14.35 -4.54
C HIS A 31 3.46 -13.51 -3.49
N ARG A 32 4.54 -12.87 -3.90
CA ARG A 32 5.28 -11.97 -3.01
C ARG A 32 4.91 -10.54 -3.29
N TYR A 33 4.54 -9.82 -2.22
CA TYR A 33 4.23 -8.41 -2.29
C TYR A 33 5.40 -7.62 -1.69
N PHE A 34 6.06 -6.83 -2.51
CA PHE A 34 7.15 -5.96 -2.11
C PHE A 34 6.56 -4.62 -1.72
N VAL A 35 6.52 -4.33 -0.43
CA VAL A 35 5.96 -3.08 0.07
C VAL A 35 6.87 -1.93 -0.34
N ASP A 36 6.29 -0.80 -0.77
CA ASP A 36 7.07 0.33 -1.27
C ASP A 36 8.05 0.86 -0.23
N PHE A 37 7.59 1.12 1.00
CA PHE A 37 8.43 1.66 2.05
C PHE A 37 8.14 1.04 3.41
N TYR A 38 9.21 0.83 4.16
CA TYR A 38 9.15 0.60 5.60
C TYR A 38 9.73 1.84 6.28
N VAL A 39 9.03 2.35 7.28
CA VAL A 39 9.47 3.54 8.02
C VAL A 39 9.38 3.28 9.51
N LYS A 40 10.47 3.59 10.22
CA LYS A 40 10.51 3.62 11.68
C LYS A 40 10.66 5.07 12.08
N LYS A 41 9.71 5.58 12.85
CA LYS A 41 9.69 6.99 13.21
C LYS A 41 9.34 7.17 14.68
N ARG A 42 9.69 8.34 15.21
CA ARG A 42 9.28 8.75 16.56
C ARG A 42 8.01 9.59 16.44
N ASN A 43 7.00 9.22 17.22
CA ASN A 43 5.78 9.99 17.28
C ASN A 43 6.02 11.27 18.07
N ALA A 44 5.73 12.43 17.46
CA ALA A 44 5.99 13.73 18.06
C ALA A 44 5.12 13.98 19.29
N SER A 45 3.93 13.38 19.37
CA SER A 45 2.99 13.65 20.45
C SER A 45 3.37 12.97 21.76
N ASP A 46 3.95 11.77 21.72
CA ASP A 46 4.24 10.99 22.94
C ASP A 46 5.67 10.43 23.00
N GLY A 47 6.47 10.70 21.97
CA GLY A 47 7.85 10.23 21.89
C GLY A 47 7.99 8.75 21.61
N ARG A 48 6.90 8.03 21.34
CA ARG A 48 6.94 6.61 21.03
C ARG A 48 7.53 6.35 19.66
N VAL A 49 8.25 5.26 19.54
CA VAL A 49 8.74 4.78 18.26
C VAL A 49 7.66 3.91 17.63
N VAL A 50 7.25 4.26 16.41
CA VAL A 50 6.28 3.49 15.64
C VAL A 50 6.91 3.03 14.34
N GLU A 51 6.50 1.85 13.91
CA GLU A 51 6.94 1.28 12.63
C GLU A 51 5.73 1.18 11.72
N CYS A 52 5.91 1.52 10.45
CA CYS A 52 4.80 1.46 9.50
C CYS A 52 5.28 1.02 8.13
N LEU A 53 4.36 0.41 7.39
CA LEU A 53 4.53 0.09 5.99
C LEU A 53 3.72 1.08 5.17
N ILE A 54 4.30 1.58 4.08
CA ILE A 54 3.66 2.59 3.25
C ILE A 54 3.61 2.08 1.81
N GLU A 55 2.41 2.09 1.25
CA GLU A 55 2.16 1.83 -0.16
C GLU A 55 1.84 3.16 -0.84
N VAL A 56 2.47 3.42 -1.98
CA VAL A 56 2.21 4.65 -2.74
C VAL A 56 1.36 4.29 -3.96
N LYS A 57 0.19 4.89 -4.07
CA LYS A 57 -0.75 4.64 -5.16
C LYS A 57 -1.41 5.94 -5.61
N PRO A 58 -1.73 6.08 -6.91
CA PRO A 58 -2.60 7.18 -7.35
C PRO A 58 -3.96 7.05 -6.66
N LYS A 59 -4.56 8.18 -6.33
CA LYS A 59 -5.86 8.21 -5.63
C LYS A 59 -6.91 7.37 -6.35
N ALA A 60 -6.92 7.38 -7.68
CA ALA A 60 -7.87 6.61 -8.47
C ALA A 60 -7.79 5.10 -8.20
N GLN A 61 -6.62 4.58 -7.81
CA GLN A 61 -6.44 3.17 -7.51
C GLN A 61 -6.76 2.79 -6.06
N THR A 62 -7.11 3.76 -5.23
CA THR A 62 -7.50 3.50 -3.83
C THR A 62 -9.00 3.27 -3.69
N LYS A 63 -9.74 3.30 -4.80
CA LYS A 63 -11.18 3.07 -4.84
C LYS A 63 -11.50 1.92 -5.79
N PRO A 64 -12.60 1.17 -5.53
CA PRO A 64 -13.01 0.13 -6.46
C PRO A 64 -13.40 0.71 -7.82
N PRO A 65 -13.28 -0.08 -8.90
CA PRO A 65 -13.76 0.34 -10.21
C PRO A 65 -15.26 0.60 -10.19
N VAL A 66 -15.71 1.53 -11.02
CA VAL A 66 -17.14 1.81 -11.17
C VAL A 66 -17.80 0.61 -11.87
N VAL A 67 -18.91 0.13 -11.28
CA VAL A 67 -19.64 -1.00 -11.85
C VAL A 67 -20.26 -0.60 -13.19
N MET A 68 -20.04 -1.44 -14.22
CA MET A 68 -20.68 -1.22 -15.51
C MET A 68 -22.16 -1.55 -15.42
N GLN A 69 -23.00 -0.63 -15.89
CA GLN A 69 -24.45 -0.78 -15.81
C GLN A 69 -25.06 -1.43 -17.05
N THR A 70 -24.40 -1.30 -18.20
CA THR A 70 -24.92 -1.82 -19.46
C THR A 70 -23.78 -2.32 -20.34
N GLY A 71 -24.12 -3.22 -21.25
CA GLY A 71 -23.20 -3.73 -22.25
C GLY A 71 -22.24 -4.79 -21.74
N LYS A 72 -21.36 -5.22 -22.63
CA LYS A 72 -20.31 -6.19 -22.29
C LYS A 72 -19.13 -5.49 -21.61
N PRO A 73 -18.49 -6.14 -20.62
CA PRO A 73 -17.30 -5.57 -19.98
C PRO A 73 -16.20 -5.32 -21.04
N THR A 74 -15.56 -4.15 -20.95
CA THR A 74 -14.41 -3.85 -21.79
C THR A 74 -13.16 -4.49 -21.21
N LYS A 75 -12.11 -4.64 -22.03
CA LYS A 75 -10.82 -5.14 -21.56
C LYS A 75 -10.27 -4.25 -20.42
N ARG A 76 -10.43 -2.94 -20.57
CA ARG A 76 -10.00 -1.99 -19.55
C ARG A 76 -10.70 -2.23 -18.23
N TYR A 77 -12.03 -2.41 -18.25
CA TYR A 77 -12.78 -2.67 -17.04
C TYR A 77 -12.35 -3.97 -16.37
N ILE A 78 -12.20 -5.05 -17.15
CA ILE A 78 -11.73 -6.34 -16.64
C ILE A 78 -10.36 -6.19 -15.97
N THR A 79 -9.43 -5.45 -16.61
CA THR A 79 -8.11 -5.19 -16.05
C THR A 79 -8.20 -4.41 -14.74
N GLU A 80 -9.07 -3.39 -14.68
CA GLU A 80 -9.27 -2.61 -13.46
C GLU A 80 -9.82 -3.46 -12.31
N VAL A 81 -10.76 -4.35 -12.60
CA VAL A 81 -11.33 -5.26 -11.60
C VAL A 81 -10.25 -6.22 -11.09
N HIS A 82 -9.44 -6.78 -11.98
CA HIS A 82 -8.34 -7.67 -11.60
C HIS A 82 -7.31 -6.94 -10.74
N THR A 83 -6.90 -5.75 -11.15
CA THR A 83 -5.95 -4.94 -10.41
C THR A 83 -6.47 -4.60 -9.02
N TRP A 84 -7.73 -4.21 -8.94
CA TRP A 84 -8.37 -3.92 -7.65
C TRP A 84 -8.40 -5.15 -6.74
N GLY A 85 -8.73 -6.33 -7.31
CA GLY A 85 -8.73 -7.58 -6.55
C GLY A 85 -7.35 -7.93 -6.01
N VAL A 86 -6.32 -7.82 -6.83
CA VAL A 86 -4.94 -8.09 -6.43
C VAL A 86 -4.49 -7.08 -5.36
N ASN A 87 -4.73 -5.79 -5.57
CA ASN A 87 -4.35 -4.76 -4.60
C ASN A 87 -5.07 -4.97 -3.27
N SER A 88 -6.36 -5.30 -3.31
CA SER A 88 -7.12 -5.55 -2.09
C SER A 88 -6.55 -6.73 -1.30
N ALA A 89 -6.15 -7.80 -1.99
CA ALA A 89 -5.52 -8.96 -1.36
C ALA A 89 -4.16 -8.60 -0.76
N LYS A 90 -3.34 -7.83 -1.47
CA LYS A 90 -2.05 -7.34 -0.98
C LYS A 90 -2.22 -6.51 0.29
N TRP A 91 -3.17 -5.57 0.26
CA TRP A 91 -3.38 -4.66 1.40
C TRP A 91 -3.96 -5.38 2.61
N ALA A 92 -4.84 -6.36 2.40
CA ALA A 92 -5.34 -7.18 3.50
C ALA A 92 -4.20 -7.97 4.16
N ALA A 93 -3.31 -8.55 3.34
CA ALA A 93 -2.14 -9.27 3.85
C ALA A 93 -1.19 -8.32 4.58
N ALA A 94 -1.00 -7.09 4.07
CA ALA A 94 -0.17 -6.10 4.72
C ALA A 94 -0.73 -5.67 6.07
N ARG A 95 -2.04 -5.47 6.14
CA ARG A 95 -2.69 -5.11 7.42
C ARG A 95 -2.53 -6.23 8.46
N ALA A 96 -2.70 -7.47 8.05
CA ALA A 96 -2.51 -8.62 8.94
C ALA A 96 -1.05 -8.71 9.41
N TYR A 97 -0.11 -8.53 8.49
CA TYR A 97 1.32 -8.53 8.79
C TYR A 97 1.66 -7.45 9.82
N CYS A 98 1.13 -6.25 9.61
CA CYS A 98 1.36 -5.14 10.53
C CYS A 98 0.68 -5.37 11.88
N ALA A 99 -0.53 -5.91 11.90
CA ALA A 99 -1.25 -6.20 13.14
C ALA A 99 -0.48 -7.20 14.02
N ASP A 100 0.11 -8.21 13.41
CA ASP A 100 0.91 -9.20 14.13
C ASP A 100 2.14 -8.58 14.81
N ARG A 101 2.66 -7.49 14.28
CA ARG A 101 3.88 -6.83 14.75
C ARG A 101 3.64 -5.56 15.54
N GLY A 102 2.39 -5.11 15.62
CA GLY A 102 2.10 -3.83 16.23
C GLY A 102 2.50 -2.64 15.36
N TRP A 103 2.59 -2.85 14.06
CA TRP A 103 2.94 -1.81 13.08
C TRP A 103 1.67 -1.23 12.47
N GLU A 104 1.82 -0.09 11.77
CA GLU A 104 0.75 0.53 11.01
C GLU A 104 0.95 0.29 9.52
N PHE A 105 -0.16 0.18 8.78
CA PHE A 105 -0.13 0.14 7.32
C PHE A 105 -0.85 1.38 6.78
N MET A 106 -0.19 2.11 5.88
CA MET A 106 -0.73 3.33 5.29
C MET A 106 -0.61 3.29 3.78
N ILE A 107 -1.61 3.86 3.10
CA ILE A 107 -1.58 4.07 1.66
C ILE A 107 -1.48 5.57 1.42
N PHE A 108 -0.39 6.00 0.79
CA PHE A 108 -0.17 7.40 0.46
C PHE A 108 -0.53 7.63 -1.00
N THR A 109 -1.26 8.69 -1.24
CA THR A 109 -1.59 9.15 -2.59
C THR A 109 -0.75 10.36 -2.93
N GLU A 110 -0.93 10.91 -4.15
CA GLU A 110 -0.28 12.14 -4.56
C GLU A 110 -0.56 13.30 -3.60
N HIS A 111 -1.70 13.25 -2.91
CA HIS A 111 -2.06 14.33 -1.97
C HIS A 111 -1.16 14.32 -0.74
N GLU A 112 -0.91 13.16 -0.14
CA GLU A 112 -0.07 13.05 1.05
C GLU A 112 1.40 13.35 0.74
N LEU A 113 1.85 12.98 -0.47
CA LEU A 113 3.22 13.18 -0.88
C LEU A 113 3.47 14.56 -1.48
N GLY A 114 2.41 15.29 -1.83
CA GLY A 114 2.53 16.58 -2.51
C GLY A 114 3.09 16.48 -3.92
N ILE A 115 2.87 15.35 -4.58
CA ILE A 115 3.32 15.11 -5.96
C ILE A 115 2.11 14.88 -6.86
N THR A 116 2.32 15.01 -8.17
CA THR A 116 1.31 14.73 -9.18
C THR A 116 1.70 13.49 -9.96
N PHE A 117 0.78 12.56 -10.07
CA PHE A 117 0.95 11.37 -10.89
C PHE A 117 0.49 11.62 -12.31
#